data_b178a744d60544b6057b17ff4edb383f
#
_entry.id   b178a744d60544b6057b17ff4edb383f
#
_cell.length_a   1.000
_cell.length_b   1.000
_cell.length_c   1.000
_cell.angle_alpha   90.00
_cell.angle_beta   90.00
_cell.angle_gamma   90.00
#
_symmetry.space_group_name_H-M   'P 1'
#
loop_
_entity.id
_entity.type
_entity.pdbx_description
1 polymer ?
#
loop_
_entity_poly.entity_id
_entity_poly.type
_entity_poly.pdbx_seq_one_letter_code
_entity_poly.pdbx_strand_id
1 'polypeptide(L)'
;MKKVLALVGDYYHPSDYLKKALKMIIKKNYHLDIYSNHQEINWDGLMEYDVLILATWGKINDPDDEAYWLDDYHEKRIDQFLAEGGKLFLVHSGTASYPEDGLFRKMAGGHFIEHPEDHPEMTVRPVSENPLTKGVEDFQIKDEQYFMELDQEEVEVFLKAESSEFGESTAGWFKDYKNGKVIVLTPGHSLEVFKEEMMQKLIINILEF
;
A
#
# COMPACT_ATOMS: atom_id res chain seq x y z
N MET A 1 12.42 0.36 19.05
CA MET A 1 12.57 0.81 17.63
C MET A 1 11.63 -0.06 16.83
N LYS A 2 10.66 0.54 16.14
CA LYS A 2 9.71 -0.23 15.32
C LYS A 2 10.44 -0.93 14.18
N LYS A 3 10.06 -2.18 13.91
CA LYS A 3 10.61 -2.99 12.82
C LYS A 3 9.64 -3.00 11.63
N VAL A 4 10.14 -2.69 10.46
CA VAL A 4 9.38 -2.61 9.21
C VAL A 4 9.95 -3.62 8.23
N LEU A 5 9.12 -4.51 7.72
CA LEU A 5 9.40 -5.39 6.60
C LEU A 5 8.73 -4.81 5.36
N ALA A 6 9.43 -4.69 4.26
CA ALA A 6 8.88 -4.24 2.99
C ALA A 6 9.20 -5.23 1.86
N LEU A 7 8.18 -5.65 1.13
CA LEU A 7 8.30 -6.33 -0.16
C LEU A 7 7.89 -5.35 -1.26
N VAL A 8 8.80 -5.08 -2.19
CA VAL A 8 8.64 -4.01 -3.18
C VAL A 8 9.10 -4.43 -4.58
N GLY A 9 8.35 -3.98 -5.57
CA GLY A 9 8.67 -4.19 -6.98
C GLY A 9 7.95 -5.37 -7.59
N ASP A 10 7.51 -5.20 -8.81
CA ASP A 10 6.84 -6.19 -9.64
C ASP A 10 7.14 -5.92 -11.12
N TYR A 11 6.41 -6.58 -12.03
CA TYR A 11 6.62 -6.49 -13.47
C TYR A 11 6.56 -5.05 -14.00
N TYR A 12 5.62 -4.23 -13.51
CA TYR A 12 5.44 -2.84 -13.95
C TYR A 12 6.18 -1.83 -13.07
N HIS A 13 6.53 -2.20 -11.84
CA HIS A 13 7.08 -1.31 -10.83
C HIS A 13 8.47 -1.74 -10.40
N PRO A 14 9.55 -1.25 -11.05
CA PRO A 14 10.92 -1.61 -10.66
C PRO A 14 11.21 -1.34 -9.20
N SER A 15 11.74 -2.34 -8.48
CA SER A 15 12.00 -2.25 -7.04
C SER A 15 12.97 -1.13 -6.62
N ASP A 16 13.82 -0.67 -7.53
CA ASP A 16 14.89 0.29 -7.23
C ASP A 16 14.37 1.66 -6.77
N TYR A 17 13.33 2.18 -7.43
CA TYR A 17 12.76 3.47 -7.00
C TYR A 17 12.00 3.34 -5.68
N LEU A 18 11.28 2.22 -5.47
CA LEU A 18 10.58 1.95 -4.21
C LEU A 18 11.56 1.79 -3.04
N LYS A 19 12.65 1.05 -3.23
CA LYS A 19 13.74 0.95 -2.24
C LYS A 19 14.32 2.32 -1.90
N LYS A 20 14.53 3.17 -2.92
CA LYS A 20 15.03 4.53 -2.73
C LYS A 20 14.03 5.40 -1.98
N ALA A 21 12.74 5.33 -2.33
CA ALA A 21 11.65 6.06 -1.69
C ALA A 21 11.54 5.69 -0.21
N LEU A 22 11.44 4.41 0.12
CA LEU A 22 11.31 3.96 1.50
C LEU A 22 12.53 4.35 2.36
N LYS A 23 13.76 4.18 1.83
CA LYS A 23 14.99 4.61 2.53
C LYS A 23 15.07 6.13 2.72
N MET A 24 14.47 6.91 1.83
CA MET A 24 14.41 8.37 1.96
C MET A 24 13.44 8.79 3.06
N ILE A 25 12.30 8.11 3.20
CA ILE A 25 11.21 8.48 4.11
C ILE A 25 11.40 7.83 5.49
N ILE A 26 11.68 6.54 5.53
CA ILE A 26 11.82 5.75 6.76
C ILE A 26 13.22 5.94 7.33
N LYS A 27 13.34 6.76 8.37
CA LYS A 27 14.62 7.17 8.93
C LYS A 27 15.00 6.34 10.17
N LYS A 28 16.11 6.70 10.82
CA LYS A 28 16.81 5.97 11.90
C LYS A 28 15.98 5.52 13.11
N ASN A 29 14.73 5.96 13.22
CA ASN A 29 13.84 5.52 14.30
C ASN A 29 13.21 4.14 14.04
N TYR A 30 13.40 3.61 12.83
CA TYR A 30 12.88 2.33 12.39
C TYR A 30 14.02 1.41 11.99
N HIS A 31 13.85 0.12 12.21
CA HIS A 31 14.62 -0.91 11.53
C HIS A 31 13.84 -1.32 10.28
N LEU A 32 14.43 -1.17 9.10
CA LEU A 32 13.79 -1.39 7.82
C LEU A 32 14.51 -2.48 7.03
N ASP A 33 13.85 -3.63 6.84
CA ASP A 33 14.27 -4.69 5.94
C ASP A 33 13.47 -4.60 4.64
N ILE A 34 14.15 -4.54 3.49
CA ILE A 34 13.49 -4.39 2.18
C ILE A 34 13.92 -5.52 1.27
N TYR A 35 12.93 -6.23 0.75
CA TYR A 35 13.08 -7.31 -0.21
C TYR A 35 12.41 -6.98 -1.53
N SER A 36 12.90 -7.55 -2.62
CA SER A 36 12.26 -7.51 -3.95
C SER A 36 11.92 -8.90 -4.48
N ASN A 37 12.13 -9.91 -3.66
CA ASN A 37 11.73 -11.29 -3.94
C ASN A 37 11.10 -11.87 -2.66
N HIS A 38 9.84 -12.30 -2.75
CA HIS A 38 9.10 -12.89 -1.64
C HIS A 38 9.78 -14.15 -1.06
N GLN A 39 10.55 -14.89 -1.89
CA GLN A 39 11.25 -16.11 -1.48
C GLN A 39 12.44 -15.86 -0.54
N GLU A 40 12.95 -14.62 -0.49
CA GLU A 40 14.02 -14.22 0.42
C GLU A 40 13.53 -13.85 1.82
N ILE A 41 12.21 -13.74 2.00
CA ILE A 41 11.58 -13.35 3.26
C ILE A 41 11.36 -14.59 4.13
N ASN A 42 11.78 -14.51 5.39
CA ASN A 42 11.37 -15.47 6.40
C ASN A 42 9.96 -15.14 6.90
N TRP A 43 8.94 -15.64 6.20
CA TRP A 43 7.54 -15.40 6.54
C TRP A 43 7.12 -15.97 7.90
N ASP A 44 7.79 -17.00 8.39
CA ASP A 44 7.56 -17.54 9.75
C ASP A 44 8.01 -16.54 10.83
N GLY A 45 8.97 -15.70 10.52
CA GLY A 45 9.45 -14.63 11.37
C GLY A 45 8.69 -13.30 11.23
N LEU A 46 7.59 -13.23 10.46
CA LEU A 46 6.84 -11.98 10.21
C LEU A 46 6.35 -11.33 11.52
N MET A 47 6.02 -12.13 12.55
CA MET A 47 5.56 -11.65 13.86
C MET A 47 6.62 -10.88 14.65
N GLU A 48 7.87 -10.85 14.19
CA GLU A 48 8.92 -10.01 14.79
C GLU A 48 8.85 -8.54 14.32
N TYR A 49 8.03 -8.23 13.33
CA TYR A 49 7.86 -6.90 12.77
C TYR A 49 6.60 -6.22 13.29
N ASP A 50 6.61 -4.89 13.31
CA ASP A 50 5.46 -4.06 13.67
C ASP A 50 4.63 -3.67 12.43
N VAL A 51 5.30 -3.56 11.26
CA VAL A 51 4.68 -3.14 10.00
C VAL A 51 5.17 -4.02 8.86
N LEU A 52 4.23 -4.50 8.06
CA LEU A 52 4.46 -5.10 6.73
C LEU A 52 4.03 -4.11 5.66
N ILE A 53 4.95 -3.71 4.79
CA ILE A 53 4.67 -2.88 3.60
C ILE A 53 4.67 -3.79 2.38
N LEU A 54 3.59 -3.77 1.60
CA LEU A 54 3.51 -4.41 0.29
C LEU A 54 3.34 -3.34 -0.78
N ALA A 55 4.36 -3.14 -1.61
CA ALA A 55 4.36 -2.33 -2.82
C ALA A 55 4.77 -3.23 -3.99
N THR A 56 3.98 -4.26 -4.20
CA THR A 56 4.13 -5.31 -5.19
C THR A 56 2.78 -5.96 -5.43
N TRP A 57 2.48 -6.32 -6.64
CA TRP A 57 1.26 -7.05 -6.96
C TRP A 57 1.28 -8.52 -6.49
N GLY A 58 0.15 -9.23 -6.60
CA GLY A 58 0.04 -10.61 -6.11
C GLY A 58 0.66 -11.68 -7.03
N LYS A 59 0.92 -11.39 -8.32
CA LYS A 59 1.46 -12.36 -9.28
C LYS A 59 2.98 -12.53 -9.16
N ILE A 60 3.50 -13.66 -9.67
CA ILE A 60 4.94 -13.98 -9.58
C ILE A 60 5.74 -13.23 -10.65
N ASN A 61 5.30 -13.29 -11.91
CA ASN A 61 6.09 -12.78 -13.05
C ASN A 61 5.31 -11.71 -13.84
N ASP A 62 4.84 -12.07 -15.02
CA ASP A 62 4.16 -11.15 -15.95
C ASP A 62 2.62 -11.23 -15.82
N PRO A 63 1.89 -10.33 -16.48
CA PRO A 63 0.43 -10.29 -16.44
C PRO A 63 -0.28 -11.57 -16.89
N ASP A 64 0.35 -12.32 -17.80
CA ASP A 64 -0.21 -13.55 -18.38
C ASP A 64 0.05 -14.77 -17.48
N ASP A 65 0.90 -14.65 -16.44
CA ASP A 65 1.14 -15.72 -15.48
C ASP A 65 -0.10 -15.91 -14.58
N GLU A 66 -0.53 -17.17 -14.45
CA GLU A 66 -1.62 -17.53 -13.53
C GLU A 66 -1.14 -17.75 -12.10
N ALA A 67 0.18 -17.78 -11.88
CA ALA A 67 0.77 -18.03 -10.57
C ALA A 67 0.83 -16.78 -9.69
N TYR A 68 0.42 -16.96 -8.43
CA TYR A 68 0.49 -15.93 -7.41
C TYR A 68 1.57 -16.26 -6.40
N TRP A 69 2.39 -15.27 -6.00
CA TRP A 69 3.24 -15.44 -4.83
C TRP A 69 2.41 -15.35 -3.54
N LEU A 70 1.33 -14.55 -3.59
CA LEU A 70 0.38 -14.38 -2.51
C LEU A 70 -0.62 -15.55 -2.51
N ASP A 71 -0.11 -16.71 -2.12
CA ASP A 71 -0.87 -17.96 -2.00
C ASP A 71 -1.45 -18.14 -0.58
N ASP A 72 -2.15 -19.23 -0.38
CA ASP A 72 -2.77 -19.61 0.91
C ASP A 72 -1.81 -19.56 2.11
N TYR A 73 -0.52 -19.87 1.91
CA TYR A 73 0.46 -19.82 2.97
C TYR A 73 0.76 -18.38 3.37
N HIS A 74 1.03 -17.51 2.40
CA HIS A 74 1.34 -16.11 2.64
C HIS A 74 0.13 -15.35 3.19
N GLU A 75 -1.07 -15.60 2.65
CA GLU A 75 -2.32 -15.03 3.18
C GLU A 75 -2.53 -15.37 4.66
N LYS A 76 -2.33 -16.63 5.05
CA LYS A 76 -2.47 -17.07 6.46
C LYS A 76 -1.41 -16.44 7.36
N ARG A 77 -0.18 -16.23 6.88
CA ARG A 77 0.86 -15.52 7.64
C ARG A 77 0.52 -14.06 7.88
N ILE A 78 0.02 -13.37 6.85
CA ILE A 78 -0.42 -11.98 6.97
C ILE A 78 -1.65 -11.89 7.89
N ASP A 79 -2.61 -12.79 7.76
CA ASP A 79 -3.79 -12.87 8.62
C ASP A 79 -3.42 -13.08 10.10
N GLN A 80 -2.46 -13.97 10.39
CA GLN A 80 -1.93 -14.17 11.74
C GLN A 80 -1.21 -12.92 12.24
N PHE A 81 -0.37 -12.29 11.41
CA PHE A 81 0.32 -11.05 11.75
C PHE A 81 -0.64 -9.94 12.18
N LEU A 82 -1.74 -9.77 11.43
CA LEU A 82 -2.81 -8.83 11.78
C LEU A 82 -3.55 -9.25 13.06
N ALA A 83 -3.77 -10.55 13.26
CA ALA A 83 -4.40 -11.06 14.49
C ALA A 83 -3.55 -10.80 15.75
N GLU A 84 -2.23 -10.72 15.60
CA GLU A 84 -1.28 -10.40 16.68
C GLU A 84 -1.05 -8.88 16.86
N GLY A 85 -1.78 -8.04 16.09
CA GLY A 85 -1.74 -6.59 16.24
C GLY A 85 -0.78 -5.89 15.26
N GLY A 86 -0.27 -6.61 14.27
CA GLY A 86 0.58 -6.05 13.22
C GLY A 86 -0.16 -5.06 12.33
N LYS A 87 0.59 -4.24 11.60
CA LYS A 87 0.08 -3.28 10.63
C LYS A 87 0.44 -3.69 9.22
N LEU A 88 -0.56 -3.85 8.36
CA LEU A 88 -0.38 -4.03 6.92
C LEU A 88 -0.56 -2.70 6.20
N PHE A 89 0.47 -2.28 5.49
CA PHE A 89 0.46 -1.08 4.67
C PHE A 89 0.62 -1.44 3.20
N LEU A 90 -0.46 -1.28 2.43
CA LEU A 90 -0.48 -1.51 0.99
C LEU A 90 -0.21 -0.21 0.26
N VAL A 91 0.69 -0.25 -0.71
CA VAL A 91 1.06 0.90 -1.52
C VAL A 91 0.91 0.54 -2.99
N HIS A 92 0.12 1.32 -3.71
CA HIS A 92 -0.04 1.26 -5.16
C HIS A 92 -0.34 -0.17 -5.64
N SER A 93 0.58 -0.81 -6.34
CA SER A 93 0.41 -2.18 -6.85
C SER A 93 0.18 -3.25 -5.78
N GLY A 94 0.42 -2.94 -4.51
CA GLY A 94 0.05 -3.79 -3.38
C GLY A 94 -1.46 -4.06 -3.27
N THR A 95 -2.27 -3.36 -4.07
CA THR A 95 -3.72 -3.54 -4.15
C THR A 95 -4.18 -4.33 -5.37
N ALA A 96 -3.26 -4.80 -6.22
CA ALA A 96 -3.57 -5.39 -7.51
C ALA A 96 -3.19 -6.87 -7.63
N SER A 97 -3.89 -7.58 -8.51
CA SER A 97 -3.54 -8.91 -8.99
C SER A 97 -3.41 -9.96 -7.87
N TYR A 98 -4.46 -10.10 -7.08
CA TYR A 98 -4.68 -11.21 -6.15
C TYR A 98 -6.13 -11.73 -6.32
N PRO A 99 -6.45 -12.97 -5.88
CA PRO A 99 -7.78 -13.52 -6.02
C PRO A 99 -8.85 -12.67 -5.32
N GLU A 100 -9.92 -12.30 -6.05
CA GLU A 100 -10.98 -11.41 -5.54
C GLU A 100 -11.79 -12.03 -4.41
N ASP A 101 -11.89 -13.35 -4.35
CA ASP A 101 -12.57 -14.10 -3.29
C ASP A 101 -11.61 -14.60 -2.19
N GLY A 102 -10.32 -14.24 -2.30
CA GLY A 102 -9.26 -14.62 -1.37
C GLY A 102 -9.35 -13.98 0.01
N LEU A 103 -8.57 -14.52 0.93
CA LEU A 103 -8.46 -13.97 2.28
C LEU A 103 -7.81 -12.57 2.26
N PHE A 104 -6.83 -12.36 1.37
CA PHE A 104 -6.14 -11.07 1.24
C PHE A 104 -7.11 -9.94 0.82
N ARG A 105 -8.04 -10.24 -0.12
CA ARG A 105 -9.06 -9.29 -0.53
C ARG A 105 -9.91 -8.79 0.66
N LYS A 106 -10.26 -9.69 1.57
CA LYS A 106 -11.01 -9.36 2.80
C LYS A 106 -10.16 -8.53 3.77
N MET A 107 -8.86 -8.82 3.87
CA MET A 107 -7.93 -8.02 4.66
C MET A 107 -7.79 -6.62 4.10
N ALA A 108 -7.56 -6.49 2.79
CA ALA A 108 -7.36 -5.20 2.12
C ALA A 108 -8.61 -4.29 2.16
N GLY A 109 -9.81 -4.87 2.18
CA GLY A 109 -11.07 -4.12 2.17
C GLY A 109 -11.36 -3.41 0.84
N GLY A 110 -10.63 -3.76 -0.20
CA GLY A 110 -10.77 -3.22 -1.54
C GLY A 110 -9.73 -3.81 -2.48
N HIS A 111 -9.97 -3.70 -3.79
CA HIS A 111 -9.02 -4.13 -4.80
C HIS A 111 -9.01 -3.19 -6.01
N PHE A 112 -7.94 -3.27 -6.77
CA PHE A 112 -7.73 -2.52 -8.00
C PHE A 112 -8.66 -3.03 -9.11
N ILE A 113 -9.32 -2.10 -9.81
CA ILE A 113 -10.15 -2.38 -10.99
C ILE A 113 -9.40 -2.00 -12.26
N GLU A 114 -9.05 -0.71 -12.37
CA GLU A 114 -8.40 -0.16 -13.55
C GLU A 114 -7.70 1.16 -13.25
N HIS A 115 -6.90 1.63 -14.19
CA HIS A 115 -6.41 2.99 -14.29
C HIS A 115 -6.38 3.42 -15.76
N PRO A 116 -6.48 4.72 -16.09
CA PRO A 116 -6.23 5.24 -17.44
C PRO A 116 -4.80 4.92 -17.88
N GLU A 117 -4.60 4.79 -19.21
CA GLU A 117 -3.25 4.64 -19.78
C GLU A 117 -2.36 5.87 -19.53
N ASP A 118 -2.98 7.04 -19.50
CA ASP A 118 -2.29 8.29 -19.19
C ASP A 118 -2.10 8.45 -17.68
N HIS A 119 -1.01 9.11 -17.30
CA HIS A 119 -0.76 9.51 -15.93
C HIS A 119 -1.22 10.97 -15.77
N PRO A 120 -2.44 11.22 -15.29
CA PRO A 120 -2.96 12.58 -15.16
C PRO A 120 -2.28 13.35 -14.03
N GLU A 121 -2.35 14.67 -14.11
CA GLU A 121 -2.13 15.51 -12.95
C GLU A 121 -3.35 15.42 -12.04
N MET A 122 -3.12 15.08 -10.78
CA MET A 122 -4.17 14.90 -9.77
C MET A 122 -3.94 15.78 -8.57
N THR A 123 -5.03 16.29 -8.02
CA THR A 123 -5.04 16.85 -6.65
C THR A 123 -5.43 15.74 -5.69
N VAL A 124 -4.52 15.43 -4.76
CA VAL A 124 -4.78 14.50 -3.67
C VAL A 124 -5.16 15.29 -2.44
N ARG A 125 -6.28 14.91 -1.80
CA ARG A 125 -6.82 15.66 -0.66
C ARG A 125 -7.25 14.75 0.49
N PRO A 126 -7.00 15.15 1.75
CA PRO A 126 -7.62 14.54 2.92
C PRO A 126 -9.14 14.79 2.91
N VAL A 127 -9.92 13.76 3.25
CA VAL A 127 -11.39 13.85 3.33
C VAL A 127 -11.95 13.56 4.73
N SER A 128 -11.07 13.20 5.67
CA SER A 128 -11.40 13.08 7.08
C SER A 128 -10.25 13.56 7.97
N GLU A 129 -10.59 14.11 9.13
CA GLU A 129 -9.60 14.47 10.16
C GLU A 129 -9.34 13.25 11.06
N ASN A 130 -8.18 12.64 10.89
CA ASN A 130 -7.73 11.52 11.72
C ASN A 130 -6.19 11.54 11.84
N PRO A 131 -5.58 10.66 12.65
CA PRO A 131 -4.13 10.64 12.80
C PRO A 131 -3.35 10.47 11.48
N LEU A 132 -3.91 9.76 10.47
CA LEU A 132 -3.27 9.53 9.17
C LEU A 132 -3.12 10.81 8.36
N THR A 133 -4.09 11.73 8.48
CA THR A 133 -4.12 13.01 7.73
C THR A 133 -3.56 14.19 8.52
N LYS A 134 -2.99 13.95 9.72
CA LYS A 134 -2.47 15.03 10.57
C LYS A 134 -1.43 15.88 9.86
N GLY A 135 -1.78 17.15 9.65
CA GLY A 135 -0.93 18.15 9.00
C GLY A 135 -0.68 17.89 7.52
N VAL A 136 -1.51 17.08 6.88
CA VAL A 136 -1.53 16.88 5.43
C VAL A 136 -2.50 17.88 4.84
N GLU A 137 -2.06 18.61 3.83
CA GLU A 137 -2.85 19.56 3.04
C GLU A 137 -3.06 18.98 1.64
N ASP A 138 -3.90 19.62 0.83
CA ASP A 138 -4.06 19.26 -0.58
C ASP A 138 -2.73 19.39 -1.31
N PHE A 139 -2.40 18.42 -2.14
CA PHE A 139 -1.17 18.43 -2.92
C PHE A 139 -1.38 17.85 -4.32
N GLN A 140 -0.49 18.22 -5.25
CA GLN A 140 -0.56 17.77 -6.64
C GLN A 140 0.51 16.75 -6.94
N ILE A 141 0.12 15.72 -7.68
CA ILE A 141 1.02 14.69 -8.21
C ILE A 141 0.64 14.37 -9.65
N LYS A 142 1.61 13.84 -10.40
CA LYS A 142 1.37 13.16 -11.66
C LYS A 142 1.59 11.67 -11.46
N ASP A 143 0.53 10.88 -11.58
CA ASP A 143 0.58 9.45 -11.24
C ASP A 143 -0.51 8.65 -11.99
N GLU A 144 -0.46 7.32 -11.90
CA GLU A 144 -1.60 6.47 -12.28
C GLU A 144 -2.78 6.72 -11.35
N GLN A 145 -3.91 7.09 -11.91
CA GLN A 145 -5.14 7.27 -11.14
C GLN A 145 -5.87 5.92 -11.01
N TYR A 146 -5.67 5.24 -9.90
CA TYR A 146 -6.33 3.96 -9.63
C TYR A 146 -7.80 4.14 -9.29
N PHE A 147 -8.65 3.35 -9.93
CA PHE A 147 -10.05 3.15 -9.56
C PHE A 147 -10.17 1.83 -8.81
N MET A 148 -10.84 1.88 -7.67
CA MET A 148 -10.88 0.80 -6.69
C MET A 148 -12.32 0.37 -6.42
N GLU A 149 -12.55 -0.92 -6.27
CA GLU A 149 -13.76 -1.43 -5.61
C GLU A 149 -13.49 -1.60 -4.12
N LEU A 150 -14.33 -1.01 -3.28
CA LEU A 150 -14.18 -1.00 -1.82
C LEU A 150 -15.35 -1.71 -1.13
N ASP A 151 -15.04 -2.36 -0.01
CA ASP A 151 -16.02 -2.85 0.96
C ASP A 151 -16.51 -1.68 1.83
N GLN A 152 -17.34 -0.81 1.29
CA GLN A 152 -17.67 0.52 1.84
C GLN A 152 -18.15 0.52 3.30
N GLU A 153 -18.79 -0.55 3.76
CA GLU A 153 -19.25 -0.68 5.15
C GLU A 153 -18.13 -1.06 6.13
N GLU A 154 -16.98 -1.53 5.60
CA GLU A 154 -15.86 -2.03 6.41
C GLU A 154 -14.65 -1.10 6.44
N VAL A 155 -14.58 -0.13 5.54
CA VAL A 155 -13.41 0.74 5.38
C VAL A 155 -13.73 2.20 5.65
N GLU A 156 -12.76 2.94 6.16
CA GLU A 156 -12.82 4.39 6.29
C GLU A 156 -11.90 5.05 5.25
N VAL A 157 -12.48 5.79 4.31
CA VAL A 157 -11.73 6.56 3.32
C VAL A 157 -11.22 7.85 3.97
N PHE A 158 -9.91 8.06 3.92
CA PHE A 158 -9.29 9.27 4.46
C PHE A 158 -8.62 10.14 3.39
N LEU A 159 -8.43 9.63 2.17
CA LEU A 159 -7.76 10.33 1.08
C LEU A 159 -8.48 10.09 -0.24
N LYS A 160 -8.65 11.13 -1.05
CA LYS A 160 -9.17 11.08 -2.42
C LYS A 160 -8.22 11.75 -3.38
N ALA A 161 -8.25 11.34 -4.64
CA ALA A 161 -7.55 11.98 -5.74
C ALA A 161 -8.54 12.42 -6.80
N GLU A 162 -8.32 13.58 -7.41
CA GLU A 162 -9.18 14.11 -8.47
C GLU A 162 -8.32 14.64 -9.61
N SER A 163 -8.62 14.21 -10.84
CA SER A 163 -8.11 14.79 -12.07
C SER A 163 -9.22 15.48 -12.87
N SER A 164 -8.84 16.45 -13.71
CA SER A 164 -9.80 17.11 -14.60
C SER A 164 -10.34 16.18 -15.69
N GLU A 165 -9.60 15.11 -16.03
CA GLU A 165 -9.91 14.21 -17.14
C GLU A 165 -10.77 13.03 -16.70
N PHE A 166 -10.51 12.48 -15.51
CA PHE A 166 -11.12 11.22 -15.06
C PHE A 166 -11.96 11.38 -13.79
N GLY A 167 -12.04 12.58 -13.23
CA GLY A 167 -12.82 12.86 -12.02
C GLY A 167 -12.18 12.34 -10.75
N GLU A 168 -13.01 11.97 -9.76
CA GLU A 168 -12.57 11.61 -8.42
C GLU A 168 -12.40 10.09 -8.26
N SER A 169 -11.34 9.69 -7.56
CA SER A 169 -11.09 8.31 -7.14
C SER A 169 -10.66 8.24 -5.67
N THR A 170 -10.72 7.04 -5.07
CA THR A 170 -10.21 6.81 -3.71
C THR A 170 -8.70 6.66 -3.75
N ALA A 171 -7.99 7.51 -2.98
CA ALA A 171 -6.53 7.50 -2.90
C ALA A 171 -5.99 6.86 -1.61
N GLY A 172 -6.83 6.68 -0.61
CA GLY A 172 -6.43 5.99 0.62
C GLY A 172 -7.60 5.65 1.53
N TRP A 173 -7.51 4.49 2.16
CA TRP A 173 -8.47 4.03 3.16
C TRP A 173 -7.76 3.20 4.23
N PHE A 174 -8.44 2.99 5.34
CA PHE A 174 -7.99 2.06 6.37
C PHE A 174 -9.17 1.29 6.97
N LYS A 175 -8.85 0.21 7.64
CA LYS A 175 -9.77 -0.55 8.49
C LYS A 175 -9.04 -1.20 9.65
N ASP A 176 -9.75 -1.41 10.73
CA ASP A 176 -9.33 -2.35 11.75
C ASP A 176 -9.61 -3.78 11.26
N TYR A 177 -8.64 -4.65 11.39
CA TYR A 177 -8.80 -6.07 11.03
C TYR A 177 -8.24 -6.93 12.17
N LYS A 178 -9.13 -7.66 12.84
CA LYS A 178 -8.80 -8.40 14.08
C LYS A 178 -8.21 -7.45 15.13
N ASN A 179 -6.96 -7.68 15.57
CA ASN A 179 -6.25 -6.80 16.50
C ASN A 179 -5.29 -5.83 15.77
N GLY A 180 -5.15 -5.98 14.46
CA GLY A 180 -4.26 -5.18 13.63
C GLY A 180 -4.98 -4.11 12.82
N LYS A 181 -4.22 -3.45 11.97
CA LYS A 181 -4.71 -2.40 11.08
C LYS A 181 -4.26 -2.65 9.65
N VAL A 182 -5.14 -2.38 8.71
CA VAL A 182 -4.80 -2.35 7.28
C VAL A 182 -4.96 -0.93 6.79
N ILE A 183 -3.93 -0.38 6.17
CA ILE A 183 -3.92 0.96 5.60
C ILE A 183 -3.48 0.87 4.15
N VAL A 184 -4.12 1.62 3.28
CA VAL A 184 -3.86 1.61 1.85
C VAL A 184 -3.64 3.02 1.33
N LEU A 185 -2.64 3.18 0.45
CA LEU A 185 -2.45 4.34 -0.41
C LEU A 185 -2.36 3.87 -1.87
N THR A 186 -3.18 4.43 -2.75
CA THR A 186 -3.12 4.10 -4.18
C THR A 186 -2.06 4.89 -4.95
N PRO A 187 -1.70 6.16 -4.63
CA PRO A 187 -0.58 6.82 -5.28
C PRO A 187 0.75 6.13 -5.01
N GLY A 188 1.64 6.03 -6.02
CA GLY A 188 2.94 5.40 -5.80
C GLY A 188 3.67 4.84 -7.02
N HIS A 189 3.23 5.15 -8.26
CA HIS A 189 3.84 4.60 -9.47
C HIS A 189 5.28 5.06 -9.72
N SER A 190 5.67 6.23 -9.23
CA SER A 190 6.98 6.80 -9.52
C SER A 190 7.69 7.34 -8.28
N LEU A 191 9.03 7.50 -8.37
CA LEU A 191 9.82 8.12 -7.32
C LEU A 191 9.38 9.57 -7.04
N GLU A 192 8.90 10.27 -8.05
CA GLU A 192 8.50 11.69 -7.94
C GLU A 192 7.33 11.84 -6.98
N VAL A 193 6.36 10.93 -7.00
CA VAL A 193 5.25 10.89 -6.03
C VAL A 193 5.76 10.80 -4.60
N PHE A 194 6.77 9.96 -4.34
CA PHE A 194 7.35 9.81 -3.01
C PHE A 194 8.24 10.99 -2.57
N LYS A 195 8.65 11.85 -3.50
CA LYS A 195 9.37 13.10 -3.16
C LYS A 195 8.45 14.21 -2.70
N GLU A 196 7.16 14.10 -3.00
CA GLU A 196 6.17 15.08 -2.56
C GLU A 196 6.09 15.10 -1.02
N GLU A 197 6.16 16.31 -0.44
CA GLU A 197 6.27 16.47 1.02
C GLU A 197 5.07 15.89 1.76
N MET A 198 3.85 16.11 1.23
CA MET A 198 2.63 15.61 1.84
C MET A 198 2.51 14.08 1.73
N MET A 199 3.01 13.48 0.64
CA MET A 199 3.11 12.03 0.52
C MET A 199 4.07 11.43 1.55
N GLN A 200 5.22 12.07 1.78
CA GLN A 200 6.15 11.63 2.82
C GLN A 200 5.52 11.72 4.22
N LYS A 201 4.78 12.79 4.47
CA LYS A 201 4.06 13.02 5.73
C LYS A 201 2.98 11.96 5.97
N LEU A 202 2.19 11.62 4.93
CA LEU A 202 1.22 10.52 4.98
C LEU A 202 1.89 9.21 5.38
N ILE A 203 2.98 8.83 4.72
CA ILE A 203 3.70 7.59 5.02
C ILE A 203 4.22 7.59 6.46
N ILE A 204 4.78 8.70 6.94
CA ILE A 204 5.24 8.81 8.33
C ILE A 204 4.05 8.67 9.29
N ASN A 205 2.94 9.37 9.06
CA ASN A 205 1.75 9.26 9.88
C ASN A 205 1.23 7.80 9.93
N ILE A 206 1.23 7.10 8.78
CA ILE A 206 0.83 5.69 8.69
C ILE A 206 1.74 4.80 9.56
N LEU A 207 3.04 5.02 9.52
CA LEU A 207 3.98 4.24 10.32
C LEU A 207 3.81 4.48 11.82
N GLU A 208 3.34 5.66 12.21
CA GLU A 208 3.12 6.04 13.61
C GLU A 208 1.72 5.66 14.12
N PHE A 209 0.73 5.57 13.21
CA PHE A 209 -0.65 5.21 13.51
C PHE A 209 -0.80 3.81 14.09
#